data_1246b8eb32114351965f98333c37b3ac
#
_entry.id   1246b8eb32114351965f98333c37b3ac
#
_cell.length_a   1.000
_cell.length_b   1.000
_cell.length_c   1.000
_cell.angle_alpha   90.00
_cell.angle_beta   90.00
_cell.angle_gamma   90.00
#
_symmetry.space_group_name_H-M   'P 1'
#
loop_
_entity.id
_entity.type
_entity.pdbx_description
1 polymer ?
#
loop_
_entity_poly.entity_id
_entity_poly.type
_entity_poly.pdbx_seq_one_letter_code
_entity_poly.pdbx_strand_id
1 'polypeptide(L)'
;FHNDHEYFCDSFARALFKLTHRDIGPRSRYIGHDLPNEDLIWQDPVPAGTPSFDVEQLKEKIRNSELTVQELVSTAWDSARTFRGSDLRGGANGARIRFSPQKDWKGNEPQRLSKVLDILEPLAKEAGASIADTIVLAGNVGLEKAIEAAGFNIPVPFNPGRGDASEDMTDSESFSQLEPIHDGFRNWQKDNYEVRGEELLLDRAHLLGLTAVEMTVLVGGMRALGANYGENKHGVFTDQVGALTTDFFVNLLDMSNKWKASNGHYEIIDRKTNNVKWTATSTDLVLSLIHI
;
A
#
# COMPACT_ATOMS: atom_id res chain seq x y z
N PHE A 1 -1.20 -43.61 -0.63
CA PHE A 1 -0.28 -43.67 -1.76
C PHE A 1 0.03 -45.12 -2.18
N HIS A 2 0.40 -46.02 -1.28
CA HIS A 2 0.82 -47.40 -1.62
C HIS A 2 -0.26 -48.19 -2.33
N ASN A 3 -1.52 -48.07 -1.96
CA ASN A 3 -2.65 -48.80 -2.48
C ASN A 3 -3.43 -48.07 -3.58
N ASP A 4 -3.06 -46.85 -3.92
CA ASP A 4 -3.73 -46.00 -4.89
C ASP A 4 -2.66 -45.20 -5.67
N HIS A 5 -2.32 -45.76 -6.83
CA HIS A 5 -1.29 -45.22 -7.70
C HIS A 5 -1.75 -43.92 -8.39
N GLU A 6 -3.02 -43.84 -8.74
CA GLU A 6 -3.58 -42.65 -9.40
C GLU A 6 -3.57 -41.46 -8.45
N TYR A 7 -4.03 -41.65 -7.21
CA TYR A 7 -3.95 -40.64 -6.16
C TYR A 7 -2.50 -40.22 -5.88
N PHE A 8 -1.56 -41.12 -5.89
CA PHE A 8 -0.13 -40.80 -5.74
C PHE A 8 0.36 -39.89 -6.87
N CYS A 9 0.05 -40.28 -8.14
CA CYS A 9 0.48 -39.49 -9.30
C CYS A 9 -0.13 -38.08 -9.32
N ASP A 10 -1.42 -37.95 -9.03
CA ASP A 10 -2.08 -36.63 -8.95
C ASP A 10 -1.48 -35.78 -7.82
N SER A 11 -1.31 -36.34 -6.63
CA SER A 11 -0.73 -35.64 -5.48
C SER A 11 0.71 -35.18 -5.75
N PHE A 12 1.52 -36.03 -6.39
CA PHE A 12 2.87 -35.70 -6.79
C PHE A 12 2.91 -34.59 -7.83
N ALA A 13 2.06 -34.69 -8.86
CA ALA A 13 1.98 -33.69 -9.93
C ALA A 13 1.59 -32.30 -9.35
N ARG A 14 0.61 -32.25 -8.45
CA ARG A 14 0.16 -31.02 -7.78
C ARG A 14 1.26 -30.43 -6.89
N ALA A 15 1.98 -31.27 -6.14
CA ALA A 15 3.09 -30.83 -5.30
C ALA A 15 4.25 -30.28 -6.14
N LEU A 16 4.62 -30.97 -7.23
CA LEU A 16 5.65 -30.55 -8.16
C LEU A 16 5.26 -29.24 -8.86
N PHE A 17 4.01 -29.13 -9.29
CA PHE A 17 3.49 -27.91 -9.89
C PHE A 17 3.59 -26.71 -8.92
N LYS A 18 3.17 -26.88 -7.66
CA LYS A 18 3.31 -25.85 -6.63
C LYS A 18 4.78 -25.47 -6.43
N LEU A 19 5.68 -26.44 -6.32
CA LEU A 19 7.11 -26.21 -6.11
C LEU A 19 7.75 -25.38 -7.24
N THR A 20 7.36 -25.65 -8.49
CA THR A 20 7.98 -25.06 -9.68
C THR A 20 7.33 -23.77 -10.16
N HIS A 21 6.12 -23.44 -9.69
CA HIS A 21 5.34 -22.30 -10.18
C HIS A 21 4.96 -21.27 -9.10
N ARG A 22 5.37 -21.52 -7.85
CA ARG A 22 4.98 -20.70 -6.73
C ARG A 22 5.37 -19.22 -6.88
N ASP A 23 6.50 -18.95 -7.49
CA ASP A 23 7.09 -17.62 -7.69
C ASP A 23 6.89 -17.07 -9.11
N ILE A 24 6.06 -17.72 -9.92
CA ILE A 24 5.72 -17.23 -11.27
C ILE A 24 4.58 -16.20 -11.24
N GLY A 25 3.84 -16.14 -10.15
CA GLY A 25 2.68 -15.27 -9.99
C GLY A 25 1.36 -15.92 -10.40
N PRO A 26 0.31 -15.14 -10.64
CA PRO A 26 -1.01 -15.64 -10.99
C PRO A 26 -1.02 -16.34 -12.36
N ARG A 27 -1.94 -17.29 -12.54
CA ARG A 27 -2.08 -18.08 -13.77
C ARG A 27 -2.16 -17.23 -15.05
N SER A 28 -2.68 -16.03 -14.98
CA SER A 28 -2.72 -15.08 -16.11
C SER A 28 -1.35 -14.67 -16.65
N ARG A 29 -0.27 -14.97 -15.92
CA ARG A 29 1.12 -14.73 -16.33
C ARG A 29 1.79 -15.94 -16.99
N TYR A 30 1.17 -17.10 -16.95
CA TYR A 30 1.74 -18.31 -17.53
C TYR A 30 1.71 -18.24 -19.05
N ILE A 31 2.76 -18.78 -19.67
CA ILE A 31 2.94 -18.82 -21.12
C ILE A 31 2.99 -20.29 -21.56
N GLY A 32 2.21 -20.69 -22.55
CA GLY A 32 2.22 -22.03 -23.11
C GLY A 32 0.84 -22.51 -23.50
N HIS A 33 0.79 -23.72 -24.11
CA HIS A 33 -0.44 -24.33 -24.58
C HIS A 33 -1.06 -25.26 -23.53
N ASP A 34 -0.26 -25.84 -22.66
CA ASP A 34 -0.66 -26.86 -21.67
C ASP A 34 -0.80 -26.23 -20.28
N LEU A 35 -1.56 -25.13 -20.20
CA LEU A 35 -1.84 -24.48 -18.93
C LEU A 35 -2.91 -25.24 -18.16
N PRO A 36 -2.72 -25.47 -16.85
CA PRO A 36 -3.78 -26.02 -16.00
C PRO A 36 -5.04 -25.14 -16.08
N ASN A 37 -6.20 -25.79 -16.26
CA ASN A 37 -7.48 -25.09 -16.29
C ASN A 37 -8.03 -24.76 -14.89
N GLU A 38 -7.34 -25.17 -13.86
CA GLU A 38 -7.71 -25.01 -12.46
C GLU A 38 -6.88 -23.89 -11.82
N ASP A 39 -7.54 -23.02 -11.07
CA ASP A 39 -6.88 -22.08 -10.16
C ASP A 39 -6.77 -22.73 -8.78
N LEU A 40 -5.55 -22.88 -8.29
CA LEU A 40 -5.28 -23.43 -6.97
C LEU A 40 -5.22 -22.33 -5.92
N ILE A 41 -5.66 -22.62 -4.70
CA ILE A 41 -5.77 -21.62 -3.62
C ILE A 41 -4.45 -20.86 -3.36
N TRP A 42 -3.32 -21.56 -3.48
CA TRP A 42 -1.99 -20.95 -3.28
C TRP A 42 -1.56 -19.99 -4.40
N GLN A 43 -2.32 -19.90 -5.50
CA GLN A 43 -2.10 -18.95 -6.59
C GLN A 43 -2.82 -17.62 -6.35
N ASP A 44 -3.44 -17.44 -5.19
CA ASP A 44 -4.23 -16.26 -4.80
C ASP A 44 -5.29 -15.89 -5.87
N PRO A 45 -6.18 -16.84 -6.26
CA PRO A 45 -7.12 -16.63 -7.36
C PRO A 45 -8.02 -15.43 -7.10
N VAL A 46 -8.29 -14.65 -8.15
CA VAL A 46 -9.22 -13.53 -8.11
C VAL A 46 -10.18 -13.65 -9.29
N PRO A 47 -11.50 -13.61 -9.07
CA PRO A 47 -12.48 -13.57 -10.15
C PRO A 47 -12.31 -12.32 -11.01
N ALA A 48 -12.72 -12.40 -12.26
CA ALA A 48 -12.75 -11.22 -13.13
C ALA A 48 -13.66 -10.13 -12.53
N GLY A 49 -13.18 -8.91 -12.52
CA GLY A 49 -13.96 -7.77 -12.07
C GLY A 49 -14.98 -7.32 -13.10
N THR A 50 -15.91 -6.46 -12.69
CA THR A 50 -16.92 -5.85 -13.56
C THR A 50 -16.49 -4.40 -13.85
N PRO A 51 -15.94 -4.10 -15.03
CA PRO A 51 -15.46 -2.75 -15.32
C PRO A 51 -16.57 -1.73 -15.65
N SER A 52 -17.81 -2.19 -15.79
CA SER A 52 -18.95 -1.36 -16.23
C SER A 52 -19.78 -0.87 -15.03
N PHE A 53 -19.31 0.15 -14.37
CA PHE A 53 -20.07 0.93 -13.39
C PHE A 53 -19.82 2.43 -13.61
N ASP A 54 -20.67 3.29 -13.06
CA ASP A 54 -20.49 4.74 -13.14
C ASP A 54 -19.38 5.20 -12.17
N VAL A 55 -18.17 5.35 -12.72
CA VAL A 55 -16.98 5.75 -11.96
C VAL A 55 -17.15 7.15 -11.34
N GLU A 56 -17.72 8.11 -12.11
CA GLU A 56 -17.86 9.47 -11.63
C GLU A 56 -18.91 9.57 -10.51
N GLN A 57 -20.00 8.84 -10.63
CA GLN A 57 -21.00 8.77 -9.58
C GLN A 57 -20.43 8.17 -8.29
N LEU A 58 -19.69 7.07 -8.38
CA LEU A 58 -19.07 6.45 -7.22
C LEU A 58 -18.01 7.37 -6.59
N LYS A 59 -17.20 8.02 -7.42
CA LYS A 59 -16.20 9.00 -7.01
C LYS A 59 -16.82 10.15 -6.22
N GLU A 60 -17.95 10.69 -6.70
CA GLU A 60 -18.67 11.77 -6.01
C GLU A 60 -19.23 11.31 -4.65
N LYS A 61 -19.76 10.10 -4.56
CA LYS A 61 -20.21 9.53 -3.28
C LYS A 61 -19.08 9.36 -2.28
N ILE A 62 -17.92 8.86 -2.73
CA ILE A 62 -16.72 8.75 -1.88
C ILE A 62 -16.24 10.13 -1.44
N ARG A 63 -16.23 11.11 -2.34
CA ARG A 63 -15.84 12.50 -2.06
C ARG A 63 -16.70 13.13 -0.97
N ASN A 64 -18.00 12.85 -0.99
CA ASN A 64 -18.99 13.38 -0.04
C ASN A 64 -19.13 12.55 1.25
N SER A 65 -18.36 11.47 1.39
CA SER A 65 -18.30 10.71 2.64
C SER A 65 -17.56 11.47 3.74
N GLU A 66 -17.74 11.03 4.98
CA GLU A 66 -17.03 11.59 6.14
C GLU A 66 -15.54 11.19 6.24
N LEU A 67 -15.02 10.44 5.26
CA LEU A 67 -13.65 9.95 5.27
C LEU A 67 -12.66 11.08 4.96
N THR A 68 -11.62 11.15 5.78
CA THR A 68 -10.52 12.09 5.60
C THR A 68 -9.57 11.66 4.46
N VAL A 69 -8.79 12.60 3.94
CA VAL A 69 -7.73 12.31 2.95
C VAL A 69 -6.79 11.21 3.46
N GLN A 70 -6.38 11.30 4.73
CA GLN A 70 -5.50 10.32 5.35
C GLN A 70 -6.12 8.92 5.37
N GLU A 71 -7.39 8.79 5.77
CA GLU A 71 -8.09 7.49 5.81
C GLU A 71 -8.23 6.88 4.42
N LEU A 72 -8.61 7.67 3.42
CA LEU A 72 -8.75 7.23 2.03
C LEU A 72 -7.41 6.73 1.46
N VAL A 73 -6.37 7.54 1.56
CA VAL A 73 -5.05 7.23 1.00
C VAL A 73 -4.39 6.07 1.75
N SER A 74 -4.43 6.07 3.09
CA SER A 74 -3.81 5.00 3.86
C SER A 74 -4.47 3.65 3.62
N THR A 75 -5.80 3.60 3.44
CA THR A 75 -6.50 2.34 3.15
C THR A 75 -6.17 1.81 1.76
N ALA A 76 -6.11 2.68 0.75
CA ALA A 76 -5.70 2.29 -0.60
C ALA A 76 -4.25 1.80 -0.62
N TRP A 77 -3.37 2.50 0.10
CA TRP A 77 -1.98 2.09 0.25
C TRP A 77 -1.84 0.73 0.95
N ASP A 78 -2.50 0.53 2.09
CA ASP A 78 -2.46 -0.72 2.84
C ASP A 78 -3.00 -1.91 2.03
N SER A 79 -3.98 -1.68 1.16
CA SER A 79 -4.48 -2.69 0.22
C SER A 79 -3.44 -3.04 -0.85
N ALA A 80 -2.70 -2.05 -1.36
CA ALA A 80 -1.78 -2.21 -2.47
C ALA A 80 -0.37 -2.66 -2.06
N ARG A 81 0.12 -2.22 -0.89
CA ARG A 81 1.52 -2.37 -0.44
C ARG A 81 1.98 -3.81 -0.19
N THR A 82 1.06 -4.78 -0.17
CA THR A 82 1.40 -6.20 -0.10
C THR A 82 2.02 -6.73 -1.39
N PHE A 83 1.93 -5.99 -2.49
CA PHE A 83 2.48 -6.42 -3.78
C PHE A 83 3.98 -6.64 -3.71
N ARG A 84 4.42 -7.72 -4.33
CA ARG A 84 5.83 -8.08 -4.49
C ARG A 84 6.12 -8.35 -5.98
N GLY A 85 6.99 -7.53 -6.56
CA GLY A 85 7.41 -7.70 -7.95
C GLY A 85 8.25 -8.97 -8.18
N SER A 86 8.77 -9.60 -7.11
CA SER A 86 9.57 -10.83 -7.18
C SER A 86 8.75 -12.07 -7.53
N ASP A 87 7.50 -12.16 -7.06
CA ASP A 87 6.61 -13.31 -7.26
C ASP A 87 5.20 -12.89 -7.70
N LEU A 88 4.99 -11.61 -7.95
CA LEU A 88 3.73 -11.01 -8.42
C LEU A 88 2.52 -11.28 -7.50
N ARG A 89 2.75 -11.58 -6.23
CA ARG A 89 1.73 -11.81 -5.22
C ARG A 89 1.33 -10.50 -4.53
N GLY A 90 0.16 -10.53 -3.89
CA GLY A 90 -0.39 -9.40 -3.14
C GLY A 90 -0.99 -8.34 -4.05
N GLY A 91 -1.09 -7.11 -3.52
CA GLY A 91 -1.67 -5.97 -4.22
C GLY A 91 -3.18 -5.79 -3.98
N ALA A 92 -3.73 -4.74 -4.59
CA ALA A 92 -5.11 -4.31 -4.35
C ALA A 92 -6.17 -5.23 -4.98
N ASN A 93 -5.81 -5.99 -6.02
CA ASN A 93 -6.75 -6.88 -6.70
C ASN A 93 -7.19 -8.01 -5.77
N GLY A 94 -8.50 -8.26 -5.68
CA GLY A 94 -9.09 -9.23 -4.75
C GLY A 94 -9.57 -8.62 -3.44
N ALA A 95 -9.17 -7.40 -3.09
CA ALA A 95 -9.54 -6.72 -1.84
C ALA A 95 -9.40 -7.61 -0.58
N ARG A 96 -8.32 -8.41 -0.52
CA ARG A 96 -8.07 -9.32 0.60
C ARG A 96 -7.82 -8.62 1.93
N ILE A 97 -7.61 -7.31 1.90
CA ILE A 97 -7.55 -6.48 3.11
C ILE A 97 -8.81 -6.58 3.99
N ARG A 98 -9.93 -7.05 3.44
CA ARG A 98 -11.18 -7.34 4.18
C ARG A 98 -11.10 -8.59 5.05
N PHE A 99 -10.17 -9.50 4.78
CA PHE A 99 -10.09 -10.83 5.38
C PHE A 99 -8.83 -11.03 6.22
N SER A 100 -8.92 -11.98 7.16
CA SER A 100 -7.72 -12.47 7.84
C SER A 100 -6.78 -13.17 6.85
N PRO A 101 -5.44 -13.04 7.02
CA PRO A 101 -4.79 -12.33 8.12
C PRO A 101 -4.64 -10.81 7.89
N GLN A 102 -4.83 -10.30 6.66
CA GLN A 102 -4.47 -8.93 6.29
C GLN A 102 -5.24 -7.86 7.07
N LYS A 103 -6.55 -8.06 7.31
CA LYS A 103 -7.35 -7.09 8.08
C LYS A 103 -6.84 -6.88 9.51
N ASP A 104 -6.18 -7.90 10.07
CA ASP A 104 -5.77 -7.94 11.48
C ASP A 104 -4.32 -7.44 11.67
N TRP A 105 -3.58 -7.20 10.60
CA TRP A 105 -2.20 -6.73 10.68
C TRP A 105 -2.12 -5.36 11.35
N LYS A 106 -1.26 -5.24 12.35
CA LYS A 106 -1.06 -4.01 13.10
C LYS A 106 -0.78 -2.80 12.19
N GLY A 107 0.05 -2.99 11.15
CA GLY A 107 0.39 -1.95 10.18
C GLY A 107 -0.79 -1.39 9.39
N ASN A 108 -1.91 -2.11 9.31
CA ASN A 108 -3.14 -1.67 8.65
C ASN A 108 -4.09 -0.89 9.58
N GLU A 109 -3.76 -0.76 10.87
CA GLU A 109 -4.60 -0.07 11.85
C GLU A 109 -6.04 -0.59 11.82
N PRO A 110 -6.31 -1.80 12.34
CA PRO A 110 -7.59 -2.51 12.13
C PRO A 110 -8.85 -1.70 12.45
N GLN A 111 -8.80 -0.82 13.44
CA GLN A 111 -9.95 0.04 13.80
C GLN A 111 -10.25 1.08 12.73
N ARG A 112 -9.20 1.76 12.22
CA ARG A 112 -9.32 2.69 11.10
C ARG A 112 -9.81 1.97 9.84
N LEU A 113 -9.20 0.81 9.54
CA LEU A 113 -9.56 -0.01 8.37
C LEU A 113 -11.04 -0.42 8.43
N SER A 114 -11.52 -0.93 9.57
CA SER A 114 -12.93 -1.30 9.74
C SER A 114 -13.86 -0.11 9.46
N LYS A 115 -13.60 1.05 10.08
CA LYS A 115 -14.38 2.28 9.82
C LYS A 115 -14.47 2.61 8.32
N VAL A 116 -13.34 2.54 7.62
CA VAL A 116 -13.29 2.87 6.18
C VAL A 116 -14.06 1.85 5.35
N LEU A 117 -13.90 0.56 5.63
CA LEU A 117 -14.61 -0.51 4.91
C LEU A 117 -16.12 -0.44 5.16
N ASP A 118 -16.57 -0.14 6.37
CA ASP A 118 -17.99 0.01 6.72
C ASP A 118 -18.69 1.11 5.88
N ILE A 119 -17.92 2.08 5.37
CA ILE A 119 -18.41 3.14 4.49
C ILE A 119 -18.26 2.74 3.01
N LEU A 120 -17.12 2.18 2.62
CA LEU A 120 -16.84 1.88 1.21
C LEU A 120 -17.62 0.68 0.67
N GLU A 121 -17.86 -0.37 1.48
CA GLU A 121 -18.58 -1.58 1.03
C GLU A 121 -20.01 -1.29 0.58
N PRO A 122 -20.84 -0.52 1.34
CA PRO A 122 -22.17 -0.13 0.87
C PRO A 122 -22.13 0.68 -0.43
N LEU A 123 -21.18 1.62 -0.57
CA LEU A 123 -21.04 2.43 -1.79
C LEU A 123 -20.66 1.57 -3.00
N ALA A 124 -19.75 0.62 -2.84
CA ALA A 124 -19.39 -0.33 -3.88
C ALA A 124 -20.59 -1.16 -4.33
N LYS A 125 -21.33 -1.71 -3.37
CA LYS A 125 -22.55 -2.50 -3.64
C LYS A 125 -23.60 -1.70 -4.38
N GLU A 126 -23.84 -0.47 -3.97
CA GLU A 126 -24.81 0.42 -4.63
C GLU A 126 -24.39 0.75 -6.08
N ALA A 127 -23.11 0.97 -6.31
CA ALA A 127 -22.57 1.27 -7.64
C ALA A 127 -22.41 0.03 -8.54
N GLY A 128 -22.54 -1.19 -8.00
CA GLY A 128 -22.21 -2.44 -8.71
C GLY A 128 -20.70 -2.58 -9.01
N ALA A 129 -19.85 -1.89 -8.26
CA ALA A 129 -18.40 -1.94 -8.36
C ALA A 129 -17.82 -3.02 -7.44
N SER A 130 -16.62 -3.52 -7.74
CA SER A 130 -15.88 -4.32 -6.79
C SER A 130 -15.37 -3.48 -5.62
N ILE A 131 -15.18 -4.11 -4.46
CA ILE A 131 -14.54 -3.44 -3.31
C ILE A 131 -13.09 -3.09 -3.65
N ALA A 132 -12.40 -3.95 -4.41
CA ALA A 132 -11.03 -3.68 -4.86
C ALA A 132 -10.94 -2.39 -5.67
N ASP A 133 -11.81 -2.19 -6.65
CA ASP A 133 -11.87 -0.95 -7.43
C ASP A 133 -12.29 0.25 -6.57
N THR A 134 -13.25 0.06 -5.67
CA THR A 134 -13.72 1.12 -4.79
C THR A 134 -12.63 1.62 -3.83
N ILE A 135 -11.80 0.72 -3.27
CA ILE A 135 -10.67 1.11 -2.42
C ILE A 135 -9.62 1.90 -3.22
N VAL A 136 -9.30 1.46 -4.43
CA VAL A 136 -8.34 2.19 -5.30
C VAL A 136 -8.91 3.55 -5.69
N LEU A 137 -10.17 3.63 -6.08
CA LEU A 137 -10.84 4.88 -6.41
C LEU A 137 -10.90 5.83 -5.19
N ALA A 138 -11.10 5.28 -3.99
CA ALA A 138 -11.05 6.06 -2.76
C ALA A 138 -9.69 6.71 -2.53
N GLY A 139 -8.59 5.99 -2.79
CA GLY A 139 -7.24 6.57 -2.80
C GLY A 139 -7.09 7.71 -3.79
N ASN A 140 -7.61 7.55 -5.02
CA ASN A 140 -7.59 8.60 -6.04
C ASN A 140 -8.38 9.84 -5.59
N VAL A 141 -9.57 9.65 -5.00
CA VAL A 141 -10.37 10.76 -4.43
C VAL A 141 -9.59 11.48 -3.32
N GLY A 142 -8.91 10.74 -2.45
CA GLY A 142 -8.06 11.33 -1.42
C GLY A 142 -6.94 12.19 -2.01
N LEU A 143 -6.27 11.70 -3.06
CA LEU A 143 -5.24 12.46 -3.77
C LEU A 143 -5.81 13.71 -4.44
N GLU A 144 -6.95 13.62 -5.12
CA GLU A 144 -7.58 14.77 -5.77
C GLU A 144 -7.99 15.85 -4.77
N LYS A 145 -8.58 15.45 -3.63
CA LYS A 145 -8.89 16.40 -2.54
C LYS A 145 -7.63 17.12 -2.04
N ALA A 146 -6.51 16.40 -1.94
CA ALA A 146 -5.23 16.98 -1.50
C ALA A 146 -4.58 17.88 -2.57
N ILE A 147 -4.74 17.55 -3.85
CA ILE A 147 -4.31 18.36 -5.00
C ILE A 147 -5.12 19.67 -5.04
N GLU A 148 -6.42 19.60 -4.86
CA GLU A 148 -7.31 20.76 -4.80
C GLU A 148 -6.97 21.68 -3.60
N ALA A 149 -6.68 21.08 -2.43
CA ALA A 149 -6.24 21.83 -1.26
C ALA A 149 -4.90 22.55 -1.48
N ALA A 150 -4.04 22.04 -2.38
CA ALA A 150 -2.80 22.70 -2.81
C ALA A 150 -3.03 23.76 -3.93
N GLY A 151 -4.27 23.98 -4.37
CA GLY A 151 -4.62 24.99 -5.37
C GLY A 151 -4.55 24.49 -6.83
N PHE A 152 -4.47 23.19 -7.05
CA PHE A 152 -4.42 22.60 -8.39
C PHE A 152 -5.71 21.82 -8.69
N ASN A 153 -5.96 21.55 -9.96
CA ASN A 153 -7.06 20.70 -10.41
C ASN A 153 -6.50 19.69 -11.44
N ILE A 154 -6.08 18.54 -10.93
CA ILE A 154 -5.47 17.48 -11.74
C ILE A 154 -6.21 16.17 -11.46
N PRO A 155 -6.90 15.57 -12.45
CA PRO A 155 -7.56 14.29 -12.27
C PRO A 155 -6.53 13.18 -12.10
N VAL A 156 -6.78 12.26 -11.17
CA VAL A 156 -5.96 11.07 -10.96
C VAL A 156 -6.49 9.94 -11.84
N PRO A 157 -5.68 9.36 -12.75
CA PRO A 157 -6.12 8.30 -13.64
C PRO A 157 -6.63 7.07 -12.87
N PHE A 158 -7.73 6.48 -13.35
CA PHE A 158 -8.32 5.28 -12.79
C PHE A 158 -8.64 4.26 -13.87
N ASN A 159 -8.25 3.01 -13.68
CA ASN A 159 -8.58 1.89 -14.55
C ASN A 159 -9.39 0.87 -13.75
N PRO A 160 -10.68 0.69 -14.03
CA PRO A 160 -11.53 -0.30 -13.37
C PRO A 160 -11.25 -1.72 -13.88
N GLY A 161 -11.81 -2.71 -13.20
CA GLY A 161 -11.78 -4.12 -13.62
C GLY A 161 -11.10 -5.06 -12.64
N ARG A 162 -10.77 -4.59 -11.42
CA ARG A 162 -10.34 -5.48 -10.34
C ARG A 162 -11.53 -6.29 -9.86
N GLY A 163 -11.29 -7.57 -9.54
CA GLY A 163 -12.28 -8.45 -8.92
C GLY A 163 -12.11 -8.51 -7.41
N ASP A 164 -13.11 -9.07 -6.75
CA ASP A 164 -13.09 -9.33 -5.31
C ASP A 164 -12.88 -10.82 -5.07
N ALA A 165 -11.88 -11.17 -4.29
CA ALA A 165 -11.72 -12.51 -3.76
C ALA A 165 -12.73 -12.76 -2.63
N SER A 166 -13.05 -14.01 -2.40
CA SER A 166 -13.73 -14.47 -1.19
C SER A 166 -12.72 -15.04 -0.18
N GLU A 167 -13.17 -15.27 1.04
CA GLU A 167 -12.29 -15.76 2.11
C GLU A 167 -11.73 -17.15 1.80
N ASP A 168 -12.57 -18.04 1.22
CA ASP A 168 -12.19 -19.40 0.80
C ASP A 168 -11.19 -19.44 -0.38
N MET A 169 -11.03 -18.35 -1.10
CA MET A 169 -9.99 -18.15 -2.13
C MET A 169 -8.65 -17.70 -1.56
N THR A 170 -8.52 -17.57 -0.24
CA THR A 170 -7.32 -17.07 0.42
C THR A 170 -6.63 -18.16 1.22
N ASP A 171 -5.45 -18.58 0.78
CA ASP A 171 -4.54 -19.42 1.58
C ASP A 171 -3.92 -18.59 2.70
N SER A 172 -4.62 -18.51 3.84
CA SER A 172 -4.28 -17.60 4.96
C SER A 172 -2.88 -17.82 5.49
N GLU A 173 -2.41 -19.07 5.58
CA GLU A 173 -1.05 -19.39 6.05
C GLU A 173 0.00 -18.83 5.10
N SER A 174 -0.17 -19.10 3.83
CA SER A 174 0.71 -18.60 2.77
C SER A 174 0.62 -17.08 2.61
N PHE A 175 -0.59 -16.50 2.73
CA PHE A 175 -0.81 -15.06 2.61
C PHE A 175 -0.21 -14.27 3.76
N SER A 176 -0.09 -14.86 4.95
CA SER A 176 0.56 -14.24 6.11
C SER A 176 2.02 -13.82 5.83
N GLN A 177 2.71 -14.51 4.91
CA GLN A 177 4.06 -14.17 4.47
C GLN A 177 4.16 -12.87 3.66
N LEU A 178 3.02 -12.29 3.26
CA LEU A 178 2.96 -11.00 2.59
C LEU A 178 2.90 -9.82 3.55
N GLU A 179 2.78 -10.06 4.87
CA GLU A 179 2.78 -8.99 5.86
C GLU A 179 4.06 -8.16 5.76
N PRO A 180 3.96 -6.87 5.46
CA PRO A 180 5.12 -6.01 5.49
C PRO A 180 5.67 -5.92 6.91
N ILE A 181 6.96 -6.17 7.09
CA ILE A 181 7.65 -6.03 8.38
C ILE A 181 8.03 -4.57 8.66
N HIS A 182 8.07 -3.77 7.63
CA HIS A 182 8.38 -2.35 7.66
C HIS A 182 7.62 -1.64 6.54
N ASP A 183 7.24 -0.40 6.80
CA ASP A 183 6.67 0.50 5.80
C ASP A 183 7.22 1.93 6.03
N GLY A 184 8.37 2.22 5.42
CA GLY A 184 9.00 3.53 5.50
C GLY A 184 8.17 4.65 4.84
N PHE A 185 7.24 4.30 3.93
CA PHE A 185 6.31 5.26 3.35
C PHE A 185 5.27 5.76 4.36
N ARG A 186 5.01 4.99 5.43
CA ARG A 186 4.12 5.36 6.53
C ARG A 186 4.83 5.53 7.89
N ASN A 187 6.16 5.54 7.93
CA ASN A 187 6.96 5.58 9.16
C ASN A 187 6.53 4.49 10.18
N TRP A 188 6.24 3.28 9.68
CA TRP A 188 5.87 2.14 10.50
C TRP A 188 6.93 1.04 10.43
N GLN A 189 7.20 0.41 11.57
CA GLN A 189 8.07 -0.75 11.68
C GLN A 189 7.48 -1.73 12.69
N LYS A 190 7.51 -3.03 12.33
CA LYS A 190 7.16 -4.09 13.27
C LYS A 190 8.23 -4.17 14.36
N ASP A 191 7.79 -4.42 15.61
CA ASP A 191 8.67 -4.41 16.77
C ASP A 191 9.88 -5.36 16.59
N ASN A 192 11.04 -4.97 17.16
CA ASN A 192 12.27 -5.80 17.26
C ASN A 192 12.95 -6.19 15.93
N TYR A 193 12.94 -5.32 14.95
CA TYR A 193 13.70 -5.53 13.72
C TYR A 193 15.06 -4.81 13.80
N GLU A 194 16.17 -5.56 13.59
CA GLU A 194 17.54 -5.02 13.72
C GLU A 194 18.03 -4.29 12.44
N VAL A 195 17.37 -4.52 11.30
CA VAL A 195 17.72 -3.88 10.04
C VAL A 195 17.29 -2.40 10.06
N ARG A 196 18.14 -1.54 9.51
CA ARG A 196 17.86 -0.10 9.48
C ARG A 196 16.65 0.21 8.60
N GLY A 197 15.85 1.19 9.02
CA GLY A 197 14.59 1.57 8.34
C GLY A 197 14.81 2.01 6.88
N GLU A 198 15.91 2.69 6.58
CA GLU A 198 16.26 3.11 5.22
C GLU A 198 16.59 1.94 4.29
N GLU A 199 17.21 0.88 4.78
CA GLU A 199 17.47 -0.34 3.99
C GLU A 199 16.17 -1.08 3.67
N LEU A 200 15.27 -1.16 4.65
CA LEU A 200 13.95 -1.75 4.48
C LEU A 200 13.05 -0.91 3.55
N LEU A 201 13.20 0.43 3.54
CA LEU A 201 12.52 1.29 2.57
C LEU A 201 12.96 0.96 1.14
N LEU A 202 14.27 0.81 0.90
CA LEU A 202 14.80 0.43 -0.41
C LEU A 202 14.29 -0.93 -0.86
N ASP A 203 14.29 -1.93 0.03
CA ASP A 203 13.75 -3.25 -0.26
C ASP A 203 12.27 -3.17 -0.68
N ARG A 204 11.48 -2.43 0.09
CA ARG A 204 10.05 -2.22 -0.24
C ARG A 204 9.87 -1.49 -1.57
N ALA A 205 10.66 -0.47 -1.85
CA ALA A 205 10.60 0.24 -3.13
C ALA A 205 10.92 -0.68 -4.31
N HIS A 206 11.93 -1.55 -4.17
CA HIS A 206 12.27 -2.56 -5.19
C HIS A 206 11.14 -3.58 -5.40
N LEU A 207 10.54 -4.10 -4.32
CA LEU A 207 9.39 -5.03 -4.43
C LEU A 207 8.18 -4.40 -5.12
N LEU A 208 7.99 -3.09 -4.96
CA LEU A 208 6.94 -2.32 -5.64
C LEU A 208 7.33 -1.88 -7.05
N GLY A 209 8.58 -2.12 -7.48
CA GLY A 209 9.09 -1.71 -8.79
C GLY A 209 9.32 -0.21 -8.93
N LEU A 210 9.53 0.51 -7.83
CA LEU A 210 9.74 1.95 -7.83
C LEU A 210 11.19 2.32 -8.16
N THR A 211 11.35 3.35 -8.97
CA THR A 211 12.62 4.05 -9.15
C THR A 211 12.96 4.91 -7.92
N ALA A 212 14.22 5.35 -7.79
CA ALA A 212 14.64 6.24 -6.69
C ALA A 212 13.83 7.55 -6.65
N VAL A 213 13.52 8.11 -7.82
CA VAL A 213 12.71 9.34 -7.93
C VAL A 213 11.28 9.10 -7.46
N GLU A 214 10.64 8.02 -7.92
CA GLU A 214 9.28 7.64 -7.49
C GLU A 214 9.23 7.35 -6.00
N MET A 215 10.21 6.63 -5.45
CA MET A 215 10.33 6.40 -4.00
C MET A 215 10.39 7.72 -3.23
N THR A 216 11.22 8.65 -3.67
CA THR A 216 11.40 9.97 -3.04
C THR A 216 10.09 10.78 -3.06
N VAL A 217 9.45 10.86 -4.22
CA VAL A 217 8.18 11.59 -4.39
C VAL A 217 7.07 10.95 -3.54
N LEU A 218 7.02 9.61 -3.51
CA LEU A 218 6.02 8.89 -2.72
C LEU A 218 6.21 9.12 -1.21
N VAL A 219 7.43 9.07 -0.69
CA VAL A 219 7.68 9.39 0.73
C VAL A 219 7.23 10.81 1.03
N GLY A 220 7.68 11.81 0.26
CA GLY A 220 7.32 13.21 0.48
C GLY A 220 5.81 13.45 0.40
N GLY A 221 5.14 12.83 -0.58
CA GLY A 221 3.69 12.88 -0.72
C GLY A 221 2.96 12.28 0.48
N MET A 222 3.34 11.08 0.93
CA MET A 222 2.73 10.44 2.10
C MET A 222 2.90 11.27 3.38
N ARG A 223 4.05 11.96 3.54
CA ARG A 223 4.27 12.91 4.65
C ARG A 223 3.35 14.12 4.56
N ALA A 224 3.28 14.75 3.38
CA ALA A 224 2.41 15.91 3.16
C ALA A 224 0.93 15.58 3.40
N LEU A 225 0.49 14.38 3.04
CA LEU A 225 -0.86 13.88 3.29
C LEU A 225 -1.13 13.52 4.75
N GLY A 226 -0.11 13.46 5.60
CA GLY A 226 -0.23 12.97 6.98
C GLY A 226 -0.54 11.48 7.07
N ALA A 227 -0.17 10.70 6.05
CA ALA A 227 -0.49 9.27 5.95
C ALA A 227 0.47 8.37 6.78
N ASN A 228 1.15 8.91 7.76
CA ASN A 228 1.96 8.15 8.70
C ASN A 228 1.10 7.17 9.51
N TYR A 229 1.74 6.13 10.02
CA TYR A 229 1.10 5.19 10.94
C TYR A 229 0.75 5.87 12.27
N GLY A 230 -0.48 5.71 12.71
CA GLY A 230 -0.98 6.33 13.93
C GLY A 230 -0.90 7.87 13.87
N GLU A 231 -0.54 8.47 15.00
CA GLU A 231 -0.36 9.93 15.12
C GLU A 231 1.09 10.39 14.94
N ASN A 232 1.94 9.56 14.32
CA ASN A 232 3.35 9.86 14.13
C ASN A 232 3.52 11.05 13.18
N LYS A 233 4.25 12.09 13.62
CA LYS A 233 4.50 13.31 12.83
C LYS A 233 5.93 13.43 12.30
N HIS A 234 6.75 12.37 12.44
CA HIS A 234 8.10 12.42 11.88
C HIS A 234 8.05 12.52 10.35
N GLY A 235 8.84 13.40 9.78
CA GLY A 235 8.88 13.65 8.35
C GLY A 235 7.75 14.55 7.82
N VAL A 236 6.79 14.96 8.64
CA VAL A 236 5.71 15.87 8.23
C VAL A 236 6.24 17.31 8.27
N PHE A 237 6.91 17.73 7.18
CA PHE A 237 7.57 19.03 7.07
C PHE A 237 6.67 20.07 6.42
N THR A 238 5.43 20.16 6.86
CA THR A 238 4.46 21.14 6.37
C THR A 238 3.47 21.52 7.46
N ASP A 239 3.00 22.77 7.43
CA ASP A 239 1.90 23.25 8.25
C ASP A 239 0.53 23.02 7.57
N GLN A 240 0.52 22.56 6.30
CA GLN A 240 -0.67 22.33 5.49
C GLN A 240 -0.89 20.81 5.28
N VAL A 241 -0.99 20.05 6.38
CA VAL A 241 -1.19 18.61 6.33
C VAL A 241 -2.51 18.28 5.59
N GLY A 242 -2.46 17.33 4.67
CA GLY A 242 -3.58 16.96 3.80
C GLY A 242 -3.62 17.72 2.48
N ALA A 243 -2.73 18.69 2.25
CA ALA A 243 -2.52 19.34 0.96
C ALA A 243 -1.24 18.81 0.29
N LEU A 244 -1.32 18.46 -0.99
CA LEU A 244 -0.17 17.91 -1.74
C LEU A 244 0.74 19.03 -2.25
N THR A 245 1.44 19.69 -1.32
CA THR A 245 2.43 20.75 -1.59
C THR A 245 3.84 20.17 -1.72
N THR A 246 4.79 21.01 -2.16
CA THR A 246 6.22 20.69 -2.22
C THR A 246 6.95 20.96 -0.91
N ASP A 247 6.26 21.31 0.15
CA ASP A 247 6.81 21.74 1.44
C ASP A 247 7.80 20.72 2.03
N PHE A 248 7.50 19.42 1.91
CA PHE A 248 8.41 18.37 2.38
C PHE A 248 9.82 18.58 1.81
N PHE A 249 9.96 18.76 0.51
CA PHE A 249 11.25 18.90 -0.16
C PHE A 249 11.90 20.26 0.14
N VAL A 250 11.11 21.32 0.14
CA VAL A 250 11.59 22.66 0.45
C VAL A 250 12.15 22.72 1.87
N ASN A 251 11.43 22.22 2.86
CA ASN A 251 11.84 22.24 4.25
C ASN A 251 12.97 21.23 4.56
N LEU A 252 13.01 20.08 3.85
CA LEU A 252 14.09 19.09 3.97
C LEU A 252 15.44 19.70 3.57
N LEU A 253 15.46 20.55 2.53
CA LEU A 253 16.66 21.14 1.94
C LEU A 253 16.96 22.56 2.45
N ASP A 254 16.14 23.09 3.37
CA ASP A 254 16.29 24.45 3.87
C ASP A 254 17.56 24.60 4.73
N MET A 255 18.56 25.30 4.18
CA MET A 255 19.87 25.54 4.83
C MET A 255 19.79 26.50 6.03
N SER A 256 18.66 27.17 6.26
CA SER A 256 18.44 27.95 7.50
C SER A 256 18.28 27.04 8.73
N ASN A 257 18.06 25.75 8.51
CA ASN A 257 17.94 24.75 9.54
C ASN A 257 19.24 23.92 9.70
N LYS A 258 19.36 23.21 10.81
CA LYS A 258 20.39 22.19 11.05
C LYS A 258 19.74 20.92 11.57
N TRP A 259 20.30 19.80 11.20
CA TRP A 259 19.89 18.49 11.69
C TRP A 259 20.66 18.10 12.94
N LYS A 260 19.98 17.50 13.91
CA LYS A 260 20.56 16.99 15.16
C LYS A 260 19.97 15.63 15.47
N ALA A 261 20.81 14.63 15.69
CA ALA A 261 20.37 13.34 16.21
C ALA A 261 19.88 13.48 17.65
N SER A 262 18.72 12.87 17.96
CA SER A 262 18.07 12.93 19.27
C SER A 262 17.29 11.63 19.53
N ASN A 263 17.74 10.80 20.49
CA ASN A 263 17.01 9.63 20.98
C ASN A 263 16.33 8.74 19.91
N GLY A 264 17.09 8.33 18.88
CA GLY A 264 16.58 7.44 17.82
C GLY A 264 15.79 8.12 16.69
N HIS A 265 15.68 9.43 16.72
CA HIS A 265 15.13 10.25 15.65
C HIS A 265 16.05 11.48 15.38
N TYR A 266 15.64 12.33 14.48
CA TYR A 266 16.35 13.56 14.15
C TYR A 266 15.45 14.77 14.39
N GLU A 267 16.05 15.86 14.88
CA GLU A 267 15.42 17.16 15.06
C GLU A 267 15.93 18.12 14.00
N ILE A 268 15.01 18.82 13.33
CA ILE A 268 15.33 19.99 12.50
C ILE A 268 15.24 21.23 13.39
N ILE A 269 16.36 21.92 13.55
CA ILE A 269 16.50 23.05 14.44
C ILE A 269 16.75 24.29 13.58
N ASP A 270 15.94 25.35 13.76
CA ASP A 270 16.16 26.67 13.18
C ASP A 270 17.46 27.27 13.73
N ARG A 271 18.38 27.67 12.84
CA ARG A 271 19.71 28.17 13.22
C ARG A 271 19.67 29.51 13.93
N LYS A 272 18.63 30.33 13.73
CA LYS A 272 18.50 31.67 14.33
C LYS A 272 17.87 31.59 15.72
N THR A 273 16.79 30.83 15.83
CA THR A 273 16.02 30.77 17.09
C THR A 273 16.47 29.63 17.99
N ASN A 274 17.21 28.66 17.44
CA ASN A 274 17.59 27.37 18.09
C ASN A 274 16.42 26.55 18.59
N ASN A 275 15.22 26.75 18.01
CA ASN A 275 14.02 25.98 18.32
C ASN A 275 13.92 24.77 17.38
N VAL A 276 13.37 23.65 17.89
CA VAL A 276 12.99 22.51 17.07
C VAL A 276 11.78 22.90 16.22
N LYS A 277 11.92 22.77 14.91
CA LYS A 277 10.86 23.07 13.93
C LYS A 277 10.13 21.79 13.51
N TRP A 278 10.89 20.74 13.20
CA TRP A 278 10.39 19.45 12.72
C TRP A 278 11.15 18.28 13.35
N THR A 279 10.58 17.09 13.27
CA THR A 279 11.28 15.85 13.62
C THR A 279 11.23 14.87 12.45
N ALA A 280 12.22 13.98 12.35
CA ALA A 280 12.35 13.02 11.25
C ALA A 280 12.90 11.67 11.72
N THR A 281 12.65 10.63 10.95
CA THR A 281 13.36 9.34 11.04
C THR A 281 14.58 9.33 10.10
N SER A 282 15.42 8.30 10.22
CA SER A 282 16.50 8.05 9.25
C SER A 282 15.97 7.85 7.83
N THR A 283 14.77 7.27 7.71
CA THR A 283 14.07 7.05 6.44
C THR A 283 13.77 8.36 5.71
N ASP A 284 13.39 9.41 6.44
CA ASP A 284 13.12 10.72 5.85
C ASP A 284 14.41 11.41 5.39
N LEU A 285 15.53 11.19 6.10
CA LEU A 285 16.81 11.83 5.81
C LEU A 285 17.59 11.22 4.68
N VAL A 286 17.45 9.91 4.46
CA VAL A 286 18.18 9.22 3.38
C VAL A 286 17.85 9.84 2.02
N LEU A 287 16.66 10.41 1.88
CA LEU A 287 16.24 11.11 0.67
C LEU A 287 17.01 12.39 0.39
N SER A 288 17.55 13.04 1.44
CA SER A 288 18.43 14.20 1.27
C SER A 288 19.83 13.85 0.79
N LEU A 289 20.28 12.62 1.04
CA LEU A 289 21.59 12.12 0.62
C LEU A 289 21.63 11.56 -0.81
N ILE A 290 20.50 11.18 -1.35
CA ILE A 290 20.38 10.67 -2.73
C ILE A 290 20.59 11.80 -3.76
N HIS A 291 20.49 13.06 -3.35
CA HIS A 291 20.65 14.23 -4.21
C HIS A 291 21.99 14.97 -4.00
N ILE A 292 22.89 14.43 -3.21
CA ILE A 292 24.27 14.84 -3.08
C ILE A 292 25.16 13.84 -3.80
#